data_9eff0359e9437fe237f24a10f628b610
#
_entry.id   9eff0359e9437fe237f24a10f628b610
#
_cell.length_a   1.000
_cell.length_b   1.000
_cell.length_c   1.000
_cell.angle_alpha   90.00
_cell.angle_beta   90.00
_cell.angle_gamma   90.00
#
_symmetry.space_group_name_H-M   'P 1'
#
loop_
_entity.id
_entity.type
_entity.pdbx_description
1 polymer ?
#
loop_
_entity_poly.entity_id
_entity_poly.type
_entity_poly.pdbx_seq_one_letter_code
_entity_poly.pdbx_strand_id
1 'polypeptide(L)'
;MNLIASPATKIHGDITCPPDKSISQRALLVGALQNKDLKIINPLLGADPISTANALIALGANIDISNEIVFSENNEGLSSPSHPLDLGNSGTGLRLLMGMVVGLGFNAIFTGDASLSLRPMKRIIDPLSDFGAAFQHDGFILPIKTIPSSLSSSFSYSLPIASAQVKSSILFAALAAGSEVTIYEPIQSRNHTEIMLKDFGVNIEVHNSSKGNEIFLPSNQQLKKTEYDVAGDISSAAFLIAAALLAQESHLTIRNVGLNPSRIGFLEVLQAMNANIQIADQREINGEPRGTVIVQSSELASVELGGSIIPNIIDEIPIISVLASCADGISTIKDAGELRKKESDRIKAIKSGLDKIGIKATEEEDGLTIVGKSLKEVEPMPIDSFHDHRIAMSFLISSTGIGKHVKVLGTENIITSFPQFIELAGKIGIDINEA
;
A
#
# COMPACT_ATOMS: atom_id res chain seq x y z
N MET A 1 -9.53 -5.66 19.00
CA MET A 1 -8.96 -7.02 19.00
C MET A 1 -7.51 -6.96 19.49
N ASN A 2 -7.07 -7.94 20.27
CA ASN A 2 -5.68 -8.05 20.67
C ASN A 2 -5.18 -9.44 20.27
N LEU A 3 -3.93 -9.52 19.83
CA LEU A 3 -3.32 -10.78 19.41
C LEU A 3 -2.03 -11.04 20.17
N ILE A 4 -1.71 -12.32 20.35
CA ILE A 4 -0.44 -12.78 20.87
C ILE A 4 0.20 -13.74 19.87
N ALA A 5 1.47 -13.51 19.53
CA ALA A 5 2.25 -14.39 18.69
C ALA A 5 3.26 -15.18 19.53
N SER A 6 3.36 -16.48 19.27
CA SER A 6 4.38 -17.36 19.84
C SER A 6 5.64 -17.36 18.97
N PRO A 7 6.85 -17.53 19.53
CA PRO A 7 8.07 -17.64 18.77
C PRO A 7 8.06 -18.89 17.88
N ALA A 8 8.29 -18.74 16.58
CA ALA A 8 8.41 -19.85 15.65
C ALA A 8 9.90 -20.19 15.42
N THR A 9 10.31 -21.42 15.76
CA THR A 9 11.68 -21.88 15.50
C THR A 9 11.85 -22.44 14.10
N LYS A 10 10.77 -22.95 13.51
CA LYS A 10 10.74 -23.53 12.15
C LYS A 10 9.65 -22.91 11.32
N ILE A 11 10.01 -22.44 10.11
CA ILE A 11 9.04 -21.88 9.15
C ILE A 11 9.24 -22.58 7.83
N HIS A 12 8.21 -23.29 7.39
CA HIS A 12 8.20 -24.02 6.12
C HIS A 12 6.87 -23.84 5.42
N GLY A 13 6.88 -23.78 4.09
CA GLY A 13 5.65 -23.74 3.33
C GLY A 13 5.84 -23.36 1.86
N ASP A 14 4.78 -23.60 1.11
CA ASP A 14 4.61 -23.13 -0.25
C ASP A 14 3.25 -22.45 -0.30
N ILE A 15 3.25 -21.14 -0.43
CA ILE A 15 2.05 -20.30 -0.36
C ILE A 15 1.96 -19.37 -1.56
N THR A 16 0.74 -18.94 -1.88
CA THR A 16 0.51 -17.87 -2.85
C THR A 16 0.48 -16.54 -2.13
N CYS A 17 1.19 -15.54 -2.68
CA CYS A 17 1.18 -14.18 -2.17
C CYS A 17 -0.24 -13.59 -2.19
N PRO A 18 -0.70 -12.96 -1.11
CA PRO A 18 -1.98 -12.24 -1.11
C PRO A 18 -2.01 -11.16 -2.20
N PRO A 19 -3.17 -10.87 -2.79
CA PRO A 19 -3.28 -9.86 -3.84
C PRO A 19 -2.91 -8.45 -3.37
N ASP A 20 -2.35 -7.63 -4.28
CA ASP A 20 -1.96 -6.25 -3.96
C ASP A 20 -3.18 -5.35 -3.75
N LYS A 21 -3.23 -4.71 -2.58
CA LYS A 21 -4.28 -3.78 -2.19
C LYS A 21 -4.40 -2.58 -3.14
N SER A 22 -3.26 -1.98 -3.47
CA SER A 22 -3.21 -0.76 -4.29
C SER A 22 -3.57 -1.02 -5.74
N ILE A 23 -3.21 -2.19 -6.28
CA ILE A 23 -3.59 -2.64 -7.62
C ILE A 23 -5.08 -2.98 -7.64
N SER A 24 -5.61 -3.69 -6.63
CA SER A 24 -7.04 -4.02 -6.51
C SER A 24 -7.91 -2.76 -6.52
N GLN A 25 -7.55 -1.75 -5.75
CA GLN A 25 -8.30 -0.49 -5.72
C GLN A 25 -8.26 0.27 -7.05
N ARG A 26 -7.12 0.24 -7.76
CA ARG A 26 -7.01 0.82 -9.10
C ARG A 26 -7.85 0.09 -10.13
N ALA A 27 -7.84 -1.24 -10.08
CA ALA A 27 -8.64 -2.05 -10.98
C ALA A 27 -10.15 -1.78 -10.82
N LEU A 28 -10.61 -1.55 -9.56
CA LEU A 28 -11.98 -1.13 -9.28
C LEU A 28 -12.32 0.22 -9.95
N LEU A 29 -11.46 1.23 -9.80
CA LEU A 29 -11.68 2.57 -10.40
C LEU A 29 -11.68 2.51 -11.92
N VAL A 30 -10.72 1.79 -12.52
CA VAL A 30 -10.63 1.62 -13.97
C VAL A 30 -11.84 0.86 -14.51
N GLY A 31 -12.28 -0.21 -13.81
CA GLY A 31 -13.47 -0.97 -14.18
C GLY A 31 -14.73 -0.11 -14.18
N ALA A 32 -14.91 0.73 -13.16
CA ALA A 32 -16.05 1.63 -13.08
C ALA A 32 -16.05 2.68 -14.22
N LEU A 33 -14.86 3.25 -14.55
CA LEU A 33 -14.73 4.20 -15.67
C LEU A 33 -14.93 3.53 -17.03
N GLN A 34 -14.52 2.27 -17.18
CA GLN A 34 -14.74 1.52 -18.42
C GLN A 34 -16.23 1.29 -18.69
N ASN A 35 -17.01 1.08 -17.62
CA ASN A 35 -18.45 0.81 -17.66
C ASN A 35 -18.84 -0.26 -18.70
N LYS A 36 -18.11 -1.36 -18.70
CA LYS A 36 -18.31 -2.56 -19.55
C LYS A 36 -17.97 -3.80 -18.76
N ASP A 37 -18.31 -4.96 -19.31
CA ASP A 37 -17.97 -6.24 -18.71
C ASP A 37 -16.46 -6.35 -18.47
N LEU A 38 -16.09 -6.55 -17.21
CA LEU A 38 -14.72 -6.74 -16.76
C LEU A 38 -14.70 -7.70 -15.59
N LYS A 39 -13.85 -8.71 -15.66
CA LYS A 39 -13.56 -9.63 -14.56
C LYS A 39 -12.22 -9.27 -13.93
N ILE A 40 -12.21 -8.97 -12.64
CA ILE A 40 -10.99 -8.82 -11.87
C ILE A 40 -10.71 -10.13 -11.14
N ILE A 41 -9.63 -10.80 -11.52
CA ILE A 41 -9.17 -12.06 -10.96
C ILE A 41 -8.22 -11.77 -9.80
N ASN A 42 -8.31 -12.58 -8.74
CA ASN A 42 -7.49 -12.42 -7.53
C ASN A 42 -7.54 -11.01 -6.92
N PRO A 43 -8.69 -10.35 -6.75
CA PRO A 43 -8.74 -9.06 -6.06
C PRO A 43 -8.48 -9.25 -4.57
N LEU A 44 -7.87 -8.26 -3.92
CA LEU A 44 -7.89 -8.22 -2.47
C LEU A 44 -9.30 -7.87 -1.99
N LEU A 45 -9.93 -8.76 -1.23
CA LEU A 45 -11.24 -8.54 -0.61
C LEU A 45 -11.10 -8.10 0.86
N GLY A 46 -10.13 -7.23 1.15
CA GLY A 46 -9.98 -6.55 2.43
C GLY A 46 -10.93 -5.36 2.56
N ALA A 47 -11.04 -4.80 3.79
CA ALA A 47 -11.98 -3.71 4.06
C ALA A 47 -11.73 -2.46 3.19
N ASP A 48 -10.47 -2.12 2.88
CA ASP A 48 -10.14 -0.96 2.04
C ASP A 48 -10.66 -1.09 0.59
N PRO A 49 -10.39 -2.18 -0.18
CA PRO A 49 -10.98 -2.37 -1.50
C PRO A 49 -12.50 -2.49 -1.48
N ILE A 50 -13.08 -3.15 -0.49
CA ILE A 50 -14.53 -3.28 -0.34
C ILE A 50 -15.19 -1.90 -0.13
N SER A 51 -14.63 -1.03 0.72
CA SER A 51 -15.13 0.34 0.87
C SER A 51 -15.06 1.11 -0.45
N THR A 52 -13.99 0.92 -1.23
CA THR A 52 -13.87 1.52 -2.56
C THR A 52 -14.93 1.00 -3.53
N ALA A 53 -15.17 -0.31 -3.56
CA ALA A 53 -16.20 -0.93 -4.40
C ALA A 53 -17.61 -0.43 -4.02
N ASN A 54 -17.93 -0.35 -2.72
CA ASN A 54 -19.20 0.18 -2.24
C ASN A 54 -19.41 1.65 -2.64
N ALA A 55 -18.37 2.47 -2.59
CA ALA A 55 -18.42 3.85 -3.06
C ALA A 55 -18.69 3.93 -4.57
N LEU A 56 -18.11 3.04 -5.37
CA LEU A 56 -18.37 2.94 -6.81
C LEU A 56 -19.79 2.45 -7.13
N ILE A 57 -20.31 1.49 -6.35
CA ILE A 57 -21.72 1.06 -6.44
C ILE A 57 -22.66 2.24 -6.14
N ALA A 58 -22.35 3.06 -5.12
CA ALA A 58 -23.12 4.26 -4.80
C ALA A 58 -23.07 5.32 -5.91
N LEU A 59 -22.03 5.32 -6.75
CA LEU A 59 -21.92 6.12 -7.97
C LEU A 59 -22.63 5.48 -9.19
N GLY A 60 -23.26 4.32 -9.03
CA GLY A 60 -24.00 3.64 -10.09
C GLY A 60 -23.22 2.55 -10.84
N ALA A 61 -22.00 2.20 -10.43
CA ALA A 61 -21.29 1.09 -11.03
C ALA A 61 -22.00 -0.25 -10.73
N ASN A 62 -22.17 -1.08 -11.75
CA ASN A 62 -22.76 -2.41 -11.61
C ASN A 62 -21.64 -3.42 -11.29
N ILE A 63 -21.47 -3.74 -10.00
CA ILE A 63 -20.38 -4.55 -9.47
C ILE A 63 -20.94 -5.70 -8.66
N ASP A 64 -20.59 -6.93 -9.02
CA ASP A 64 -20.77 -8.14 -8.19
C ASP A 64 -19.46 -8.45 -7.46
N ILE A 65 -19.53 -8.58 -6.13
CA ILE A 65 -18.39 -8.85 -5.25
C ILE A 65 -18.64 -10.22 -4.61
N SER A 66 -17.92 -11.22 -5.09
CA SER A 66 -17.94 -12.57 -4.52
C SER A 66 -16.50 -13.03 -4.24
N ASN A 67 -16.05 -14.16 -4.80
CA ASN A 67 -14.63 -14.56 -4.78
C ASN A 67 -13.77 -13.79 -5.80
N GLU A 68 -14.44 -13.18 -6.76
CA GLU A 68 -13.89 -12.31 -7.81
C GLU A 68 -14.70 -11.02 -7.82
N ILE A 69 -14.25 -10.01 -8.56
CA ILE A 69 -15.03 -8.81 -8.79
C ILE A 69 -15.40 -8.75 -10.26
N VAL A 70 -16.70 -8.70 -10.52
CA VAL A 70 -17.23 -8.67 -11.89
C VAL A 70 -17.99 -7.37 -12.10
N PHE A 71 -17.57 -6.60 -13.09
CA PHE A 71 -18.31 -5.46 -13.60
C PHE A 71 -19.20 -5.89 -14.74
N SER A 72 -20.40 -5.35 -14.78
CA SER A 72 -21.30 -5.46 -15.93
C SER A 72 -21.65 -4.07 -16.44
N GLU A 73 -21.90 -3.95 -17.73
CA GLU A 73 -22.28 -2.68 -18.35
C GLU A 73 -23.54 -2.11 -17.66
N ASN A 74 -23.51 -0.83 -17.34
CA ASN A 74 -24.65 -0.08 -16.86
C ASN A 74 -25.08 0.97 -17.90
N ASN A 75 -26.24 0.77 -18.51
CA ASN A 75 -26.77 1.65 -19.55
C ASN A 75 -27.04 3.09 -19.06
N GLU A 76 -27.24 3.28 -17.75
CA GLU A 76 -27.44 4.60 -17.16
C GLU A 76 -26.11 5.33 -16.87
N GLY A 77 -25.00 4.57 -16.88
CA GLY A 77 -23.68 5.07 -16.55
C GLY A 77 -23.52 5.45 -15.08
N LEU A 78 -22.41 6.14 -14.78
CA LEU A 78 -22.14 6.66 -13.44
C LEU A 78 -22.89 7.98 -13.23
N SER A 79 -23.26 8.28 -11.97
CA SER A 79 -24.00 9.47 -11.59
C SER A 79 -23.58 9.99 -10.20
N SER A 80 -23.96 11.23 -9.88
CA SER A 80 -23.75 11.79 -8.53
C SER A 80 -24.44 10.95 -7.48
N PRO A 81 -23.76 10.59 -6.37
CA PRO A 81 -24.33 9.74 -5.33
C PRO A 81 -25.39 10.46 -4.53
N SER A 82 -26.43 9.74 -4.09
CA SER A 82 -27.50 10.26 -3.23
C SER A 82 -27.12 10.37 -1.75
N HIS A 83 -26.06 9.66 -1.34
CA HIS A 83 -25.57 9.60 0.04
C HIS A 83 -24.07 9.83 0.10
N PRO A 84 -23.50 10.21 1.26
CA PRO A 84 -22.06 10.32 1.43
C PRO A 84 -21.35 9.01 1.05
N LEU A 85 -20.19 9.14 0.42
CA LEU A 85 -19.29 8.04 0.09
C LEU A 85 -18.40 7.76 1.30
N ASP A 86 -18.65 6.66 2.00
CA ASP A 86 -17.84 6.25 3.14
C ASP A 86 -16.69 5.33 2.67
N LEU A 87 -15.47 5.79 2.84
CA LEU A 87 -14.26 5.05 2.46
C LEU A 87 -13.63 4.27 3.63
N GLY A 88 -14.27 4.23 4.81
CA GLY A 88 -13.72 3.56 5.99
C GLY A 88 -12.33 4.08 6.33
N ASN A 89 -11.30 3.21 6.34
CA ASN A 89 -9.89 3.59 6.54
C ASN A 89 -9.10 3.74 5.21
N SER A 90 -9.77 3.59 4.06
CA SER A 90 -9.13 3.51 2.74
C SER A 90 -8.58 4.85 2.24
N GLY A 91 -7.39 5.22 2.68
CA GLY A 91 -6.74 6.45 2.21
C GLY A 91 -6.37 6.41 0.71
N THR A 92 -6.07 5.26 0.14
CA THR A 92 -5.84 5.12 -1.31
C THR A 92 -7.14 5.26 -2.07
N GLY A 93 -8.18 4.50 -1.69
CA GLY A 93 -9.50 4.59 -2.31
C GLY A 93 -10.02 6.01 -2.33
N LEU A 94 -10.00 6.70 -1.18
CA LEU A 94 -10.43 8.09 -1.05
C LEU A 94 -9.73 9.01 -2.04
N ARG A 95 -8.39 9.02 -2.05
CA ARG A 95 -7.62 9.98 -2.84
C ARG A 95 -7.76 9.78 -4.34
N LEU A 96 -7.79 8.53 -4.79
CA LEU A 96 -7.96 8.21 -6.19
C LEU A 96 -9.40 8.47 -6.66
N LEU A 97 -10.38 8.09 -5.83
CA LEU A 97 -11.80 8.32 -6.13
C LEU A 97 -12.14 9.82 -6.16
N MET A 98 -11.53 10.64 -5.31
CA MET A 98 -11.68 12.11 -5.39
C MET A 98 -11.29 12.63 -6.79
N GLY A 99 -10.16 12.17 -7.35
CA GLY A 99 -9.76 12.51 -8.71
C GLY A 99 -10.80 12.08 -9.74
N MET A 100 -11.25 10.83 -9.69
CA MET A 100 -12.28 10.30 -10.60
C MET A 100 -13.57 11.11 -10.53
N VAL A 101 -14.06 11.39 -9.32
CA VAL A 101 -15.35 12.09 -9.08
C VAL A 101 -15.34 13.54 -9.58
N VAL A 102 -14.24 14.28 -9.39
CA VAL A 102 -14.12 15.65 -9.94
C VAL A 102 -13.97 15.63 -11.46
N GLY A 103 -13.29 14.62 -12.03
CA GLY A 103 -13.21 14.43 -13.48
C GLY A 103 -14.57 14.15 -14.12
N LEU A 104 -15.45 13.44 -13.45
CA LEU A 104 -16.85 13.21 -13.86
C LEU A 104 -17.75 14.44 -13.64
N GLY A 105 -17.27 15.48 -12.94
CA GLY A 105 -18.06 16.67 -12.61
C GLY A 105 -19.17 16.40 -11.57
N PHE A 106 -19.04 15.39 -10.73
CA PHE A 106 -20.07 14.97 -9.79
C PHE A 106 -20.01 15.74 -8.46
N ASN A 107 -21.21 15.93 -7.88
CA ASN A 107 -21.36 16.37 -6.49
C ASN A 107 -21.34 15.15 -5.57
N ALA A 108 -20.35 15.06 -4.70
CA ALA A 108 -20.23 13.98 -3.73
C ALA A 108 -19.70 14.50 -2.39
N ILE A 109 -20.06 13.81 -1.31
CA ILE A 109 -19.52 14.05 0.04
C ILE A 109 -18.70 12.81 0.40
N PHE A 110 -17.44 13.01 0.74
CA PHE A 110 -16.53 11.95 1.19
C PHE A 110 -16.47 11.93 2.71
N THR A 111 -16.57 10.73 3.28
CA THR A 111 -16.44 10.44 4.71
C THR A 111 -15.50 9.24 4.92
N GLY A 112 -15.18 8.98 6.17
CA GLY A 112 -14.35 7.84 6.55
C GLY A 112 -14.36 7.66 8.07
N ASP A 113 -13.59 6.67 8.54
CA ASP A 113 -13.46 6.42 9.98
C ASP A 113 -12.69 7.54 10.71
N ALA A 114 -12.58 7.41 12.02
CA ALA A 114 -11.91 8.41 12.87
C ALA A 114 -10.43 8.62 12.46
N SER A 115 -9.72 7.57 12.02
CA SER A 115 -8.33 7.67 11.59
C SER A 115 -8.22 8.39 10.23
N LEU A 116 -9.02 8.00 9.24
CA LEU A 116 -9.00 8.61 7.91
C LEU A 116 -9.45 10.08 7.97
N SER A 117 -10.40 10.40 8.85
CA SER A 117 -10.95 11.75 9.00
C SER A 117 -9.92 12.76 9.49
N LEU A 118 -8.85 12.33 10.15
CA LEU A 118 -7.77 13.22 10.60
C LEU A 118 -6.63 13.38 9.59
N ARG A 119 -6.61 12.58 8.51
CA ARG A 119 -5.54 12.63 7.51
C ARG A 119 -5.71 13.83 6.58
N PRO A 120 -4.67 14.66 6.39
CA PRO A 120 -4.77 15.83 5.53
C PRO A 120 -4.90 15.43 4.06
N MET A 121 -5.87 16.04 3.36
CA MET A 121 -6.13 15.85 1.94
C MET A 121 -5.62 17.02 1.08
N LYS A 122 -4.95 18.00 1.68
CA LYS A 122 -4.43 19.20 1.00
C LYS A 122 -3.64 18.85 -0.26
N ARG A 123 -2.74 17.85 -0.17
CA ARG A 123 -1.91 17.41 -1.30
C ARG A 123 -2.67 16.81 -2.49
N ILE A 124 -3.97 16.48 -2.31
CA ILE A 124 -4.87 16.02 -3.37
C ILE A 124 -5.75 17.17 -3.84
N ILE A 125 -6.29 17.95 -2.91
CA ILE A 125 -7.20 19.06 -3.20
C ILE A 125 -6.48 20.16 -3.99
N ASP A 126 -5.27 20.57 -3.57
CA ASP A 126 -4.53 21.64 -4.26
C ASP A 126 -4.34 21.34 -5.75
N PRO A 127 -3.69 20.23 -6.18
CA PRO A 127 -3.49 19.99 -7.61
C PRO A 127 -4.78 19.77 -8.39
N LEU A 128 -5.81 19.18 -7.78
CA LEU A 128 -7.11 19.04 -8.42
C LEU A 128 -7.81 20.40 -8.57
N SER A 129 -7.65 21.31 -7.60
CA SER A 129 -8.17 22.69 -7.69
C SER A 129 -7.43 23.49 -8.75
N ASP A 130 -6.11 23.34 -8.87
CA ASP A 130 -5.31 23.94 -9.96
C ASP A 130 -5.75 23.41 -11.34
N PHE A 131 -6.21 22.14 -11.38
CA PHE A 131 -6.79 21.53 -12.59
C PHE A 131 -8.20 22.08 -12.93
N GLY A 132 -8.87 22.75 -11.99
CA GLY A 132 -10.20 23.34 -12.15
C GLY A 132 -11.30 22.74 -11.29
N ALA A 133 -10.98 21.78 -10.40
CA ALA A 133 -11.95 21.20 -9.48
C ALA A 133 -12.31 22.18 -8.36
N ALA A 134 -13.56 22.12 -7.87
CA ALA A 134 -14.03 22.90 -6.74
C ALA A 134 -14.41 22.00 -5.56
N PHE A 135 -13.98 22.41 -4.35
CA PHE A 135 -14.20 21.67 -3.12
C PHE A 135 -14.76 22.56 -2.01
N GLN A 136 -15.52 21.95 -1.11
CA GLN A 136 -15.89 22.52 0.17
C GLN A 136 -15.38 21.61 1.29
N HIS A 137 -14.58 22.15 2.20
CA HIS A 137 -13.97 21.43 3.32
C HIS A 137 -13.62 22.38 4.46
N ASP A 138 -13.36 21.83 5.64
CA ASP A 138 -12.76 22.55 6.76
C ASP A 138 -11.38 21.95 7.06
N GLY A 139 -10.33 22.76 7.01
CA GLY A 139 -8.95 22.34 7.32
C GLY A 139 -8.36 21.25 6.43
N PHE A 140 -8.91 21.00 5.24
CA PHE A 140 -8.47 19.91 4.33
C PHE A 140 -8.59 18.50 4.91
N ILE A 141 -9.53 18.28 5.82
CA ILE A 141 -9.87 16.99 6.42
C ILE A 141 -11.32 16.62 6.10
N LEU A 142 -11.69 15.36 6.31
CA LEU A 142 -13.08 14.90 6.09
C LEU A 142 -14.05 15.51 7.12
N PRO A 143 -15.33 15.76 6.74
CA PRO A 143 -15.90 15.48 5.43
C PRO A 143 -15.47 16.49 4.35
N ILE A 144 -15.26 16.02 3.12
CA ILE A 144 -14.93 16.85 1.97
C ILE A 144 -16.03 16.70 0.93
N LYS A 145 -16.50 17.82 0.40
CA LYS A 145 -17.52 17.84 -0.66
C LYS A 145 -16.92 18.33 -1.96
N THR A 146 -17.16 17.61 -3.06
CA THR A 146 -16.91 18.11 -4.41
C THR A 146 -18.07 18.95 -4.89
N ILE A 147 -17.78 20.04 -5.59
CA ILE A 147 -18.76 20.89 -6.23
C ILE A 147 -18.64 20.68 -7.73
N PRO A 148 -19.77 20.47 -8.46
CA PRO A 148 -19.72 20.31 -9.91
C PRO A 148 -18.93 21.43 -10.58
N SER A 149 -17.91 21.07 -11.33
CA SER A 149 -17.02 22.01 -12.02
C SER A 149 -16.48 21.32 -13.28
N SER A 150 -15.93 22.11 -14.20
CA SER A 150 -15.31 21.59 -15.40
C SER A 150 -13.80 21.70 -15.28
N LEU A 151 -13.10 20.59 -15.46
CA LEU A 151 -11.64 20.59 -15.51
C LEU A 151 -11.13 21.23 -16.80
N SER A 152 -9.91 21.76 -16.77
CA SER A 152 -9.24 22.29 -17.96
C SER A 152 -9.06 21.17 -18.99
N SER A 153 -9.10 21.52 -20.28
CA SER A 153 -8.89 20.54 -21.36
C SER A 153 -7.43 20.02 -21.42
N SER A 154 -6.48 20.81 -20.89
CA SER A 154 -5.07 20.44 -20.75
C SER A 154 -4.53 20.96 -19.42
N PHE A 155 -3.70 20.17 -18.76
CA PHE A 155 -3.12 20.49 -17.46
C PHE A 155 -1.70 19.96 -17.32
N SER A 156 -0.82 20.72 -16.71
CA SER A 156 0.55 20.30 -16.40
C SER A 156 0.82 20.48 -14.91
N TYR A 157 1.41 19.46 -14.28
CA TYR A 157 1.70 19.49 -12.85
C TYR A 157 3.06 18.89 -12.53
N SER A 158 3.85 19.60 -11.72
CA SER A 158 5.12 19.07 -11.19
C SER A 158 4.91 18.60 -9.76
N LEU A 159 5.18 17.32 -9.50
CA LEU A 159 5.06 16.74 -8.16
C LEU A 159 6.14 17.33 -7.24
N PRO A 160 5.80 18.01 -6.14
CA PRO A 160 6.78 18.55 -5.19
C PRO A 160 7.50 17.46 -4.40
N ILE A 161 6.86 16.31 -4.23
CA ILE A 161 7.37 15.11 -3.56
C ILE A 161 6.90 13.86 -4.30
N ALA A 162 7.65 12.76 -4.20
CA ALA A 162 7.26 11.47 -4.76
C ALA A 162 5.95 10.96 -4.14
N SER A 163 4.86 10.98 -4.91
CA SER A 163 3.54 10.55 -4.44
C SER A 163 2.70 9.90 -5.53
N ALA A 164 2.67 8.58 -5.54
CA ALA A 164 1.83 7.81 -6.46
C ALA A 164 0.33 8.14 -6.31
N GLN A 165 -0.13 8.52 -5.10
CA GLN A 165 -1.54 8.86 -4.87
C GLN A 165 -1.92 10.20 -5.53
N VAL A 166 -1.07 11.21 -5.43
CA VAL A 166 -1.28 12.50 -6.11
C VAL A 166 -1.27 12.30 -7.62
N LYS A 167 -0.24 11.66 -8.15
CA LYS A 167 -0.11 11.30 -9.57
C LYS A 167 -1.35 10.56 -10.09
N SER A 168 -1.73 9.47 -9.40
CA SER A 168 -2.90 8.66 -9.79
C SER A 168 -4.20 9.45 -9.72
N SER A 169 -4.40 10.30 -8.72
CA SER A 169 -5.60 11.13 -8.58
C SER A 169 -5.75 12.09 -9.77
N ILE A 170 -4.66 12.73 -10.21
CA ILE A 170 -4.65 13.61 -11.39
C ILE A 170 -4.93 12.79 -12.67
N LEU A 171 -4.31 11.61 -12.83
CA LEU A 171 -4.53 10.74 -13.99
C LEU A 171 -5.99 10.26 -14.06
N PHE A 172 -6.60 9.86 -12.95
CA PHE A 172 -8.02 9.48 -12.91
C PHE A 172 -8.95 10.66 -13.18
N ALA A 173 -8.61 11.86 -12.70
CA ALA A 173 -9.36 13.08 -13.01
C ALA A 173 -9.32 13.39 -14.51
N ALA A 174 -8.13 13.37 -15.11
CA ALA A 174 -7.96 13.62 -16.55
C ALA A 174 -8.66 12.55 -17.40
N LEU A 175 -8.51 11.27 -17.06
CA LEU A 175 -9.15 10.17 -17.77
C LEU A 175 -10.69 10.30 -17.75
N ALA A 176 -11.25 10.60 -16.59
CA ALA A 176 -12.70 10.75 -16.39
C ALA A 176 -13.26 12.00 -17.11
N ALA A 177 -12.50 13.08 -17.15
CA ALA A 177 -12.88 14.33 -17.84
C ALA A 177 -12.63 14.29 -19.36
N GLY A 178 -11.87 13.32 -19.86
CA GLY A 178 -11.39 13.31 -21.25
C GLY A 178 -10.34 14.38 -21.52
N SER A 179 -9.65 14.89 -20.51
CA SER A 179 -8.63 15.94 -20.60
C SER A 179 -7.25 15.35 -20.88
N GLU A 180 -6.36 16.21 -21.41
CA GLU A 180 -4.94 15.91 -21.53
C GLU A 180 -4.19 16.30 -20.27
N VAL A 181 -3.19 15.50 -19.86
CA VAL A 181 -2.37 15.86 -18.70
C VAL A 181 -0.90 15.47 -18.90
N THR A 182 0.01 16.36 -18.46
CA THR A 182 1.44 16.08 -18.33
C THR A 182 1.85 16.19 -16.87
N ILE A 183 2.44 15.13 -16.32
CA ILE A 183 2.92 15.13 -14.93
C ILE A 183 4.44 14.97 -14.92
N TYR A 184 5.13 15.88 -14.24
CA TYR A 184 6.56 15.80 -13.98
C TYR A 184 6.83 15.23 -12.59
N GLU A 185 7.57 14.15 -12.54
CA GLU A 185 7.89 13.43 -11.33
C GLU A 185 9.41 13.38 -11.14
N PRO A 186 9.99 14.28 -10.31
CA PRO A 186 11.45 14.36 -10.12
C PRO A 186 12.06 13.11 -9.49
N ILE A 187 11.32 12.47 -8.58
CA ILE A 187 11.69 11.20 -7.95
C ILE A 187 10.58 10.20 -8.24
N GLN A 188 10.93 9.07 -8.82
CA GLN A 188 9.97 8.04 -9.20
C GLN A 188 9.17 7.55 -7.98
N SER A 189 7.85 7.61 -8.09
CA SER A 189 6.92 6.91 -7.21
C SER A 189 6.35 5.66 -7.89
N ARG A 190 5.52 4.89 -7.17
CA ARG A 190 4.86 3.69 -7.72
C ARG A 190 4.11 4.01 -9.01
N ASN A 191 4.25 3.15 -10.02
CA ASN A 191 3.74 3.36 -11.38
C ASN A 191 2.61 2.38 -11.78
N HIS A 192 1.94 1.78 -10.81
CA HIS A 192 0.84 0.83 -11.08
C HIS A 192 -0.30 1.43 -11.90
N THR A 193 -0.58 2.74 -11.76
CA THR A 193 -1.63 3.40 -12.54
C THR A 193 -1.26 3.48 -14.01
N GLU A 194 -0.03 3.88 -14.32
CA GLU A 194 0.48 3.98 -15.69
C GLU A 194 0.50 2.63 -16.37
N ILE A 195 1.00 1.60 -15.68
CA ILE A 195 1.04 0.22 -16.17
C ILE A 195 -0.39 -0.27 -16.46
N MET A 196 -1.30 -0.11 -15.50
CA MET A 196 -2.68 -0.55 -15.64
C MET A 196 -3.41 0.17 -16.77
N LEU A 197 -3.30 1.49 -16.85
CA LEU A 197 -3.94 2.26 -17.92
C LEU A 197 -3.43 1.82 -19.29
N LYS A 198 -2.12 1.61 -19.45
CA LYS A 198 -1.52 1.08 -20.67
C LYS A 198 -2.06 -0.30 -21.04
N ASP A 199 -2.17 -1.20 -20.06
CA ASP A 199 -2.71 -2.55 -20.24
C ASP A 199 -4.22 -2.54 -20.59
N PHE A 200 -4.95 -1.52 -20.14
CA PHE A 200 -6.34 -1.27 -20.54
C PHE A 200 -6.49 -0.54 -21.90
N GLY A 201 -5.39 -0.33 -22.62
CA GLY A 201 -5.39 0.25 -23.98
C GLY A 201 -5.34 1.78 -24.04
N VAL A 202 -5.03 2.44 -22.93
CA VAL A 202 -4.79 3.89 -22.89
C VAL A 202 -3.41 4.23 -23.45
N ASN A 203 -3.31 5.24 -24.29
CA ASN A 203 -2.06 5.73 -24.87
C ASN A 203 -1.29 6.61 -23.88
N ILE A 204 -0.98 6.07 -22.72
CA ILE A 204 -0.16 6.77 -21.73
C ILE A 204 1.33 6.60 -22.07
N GLU A 205 2.09 7.68 -22.07
CA GLU A 205 3.52 7.70 -22.35
C GLU A 205 4.30 8.07 -21.09
N VAL A 206 5.46 7.43 -20.90
CA VAL A 206 6.37 7.73 -19.78
C VAL A 206 7.76 7.94 -20.36
N HIS A 207 8.26 9.15 -20.26
CA HIS A 207 9.59 9.54 -20.71
C HIS A 207 10.52 9.70 -19.51
N ASN A 208 11.53 8.82 -19.41
CA ASN A 208 12.53 8.86 -18.36
C ASN A 208 13.69 9.77 -18.73
N SER A 209 14.12 10.62 -17.82
CA SER A 209 15.28 11.50 -17.99
C SER A 209 16.11 11.59 -16.72
N SER A 210 17.28 12.22 -16.83
CA SER A 210 18.12 12.52 -15.65
C SER A 210 17.48 13.52 -14.67
N LYS A 211 16.39 14.17 -15.07
CA LYS A 211 15.62 15.12 -14.23
C LYS A 211 14.36 14.52 -13.63
N GLY A 212 14.12 13.21 -13.83
CA GLY A 212 12.93 12.49 -13.41
C GLY A 212 12.10 12.00 -14.60
N ASN A 213 10.86 11.65 -14.31
CA ASN A 213 9.92 11.12 -15.31
C ASN A 213 8.93 12.20 -15.75
N GLU A 214 8.59 12.18 -17.03
CA GLU A 214 7.45 12.89 -17.59
C GLU A 214 6.40 11.85 -17.99
N ILE A 215 5.21 11.97 -17.44
CA ILE A 215 4.07 11.10 -17.71
C ILE A 215 3.04 11.90 -18.50
N PHE A 216 2.74 11.48 -19.72
CA PHE A 216 1.80 12.12 -20.62
C PHE A 216 0.57 11.22 -20.85
N LEU A 217 -0.60 11.76 -20.60
CA LEU A 217 -1.90 11.14 -20.89
C LEU A 217 -2.64 12.01 -21.91
N PRO A 218 -2.83 11.55 -23.15
CA PRO A 218 -3.62 12.27 -24.16
C PRO A 218 -5.10 12.35 -23.77
N SER A 219 -5.82 13.32 -24.34
CA SER A 219 -7.26 13.47 -24.16
C SER A 219 -8.07 12.31 -24.77
N ASN A 220 -9.31 12.14 -24.31
CA ASN A 220 -10.33 11.24 -24.88
C ASN A 220 -9.89 9.78 -25.04
N GLN A 221 -9.22 9.25 -24.02
CA GLN A 221 -8.80 7.85 -24.00
C GLN A 221 -9.96 6.89 -23.75
N GLN A 222 -9.84 5.67 -24.26
CA GLN A 222 -10.83 4.61 -24.08
C GLN A 222 -10.20 3.41 -23.39
N LEU A 223 -10.91 2.88 -22.41
CA LEU A 223 -10.55 1.65 -21.72
C LEU A 223 -11.15 0.46 -22.46
N LYS A 224 -10.37 -0.62 -22.66
CA LYS A 224 -10.78 -1.80 -23.45
C LYS A 224 -10.16 -3.07 -22.88
N LYS A 225 -10.75 -3.63 -21.84
CA LYS A 225 -10.29 -4.89 -21.28
C LYS A 225 -11.46 -5.68 -20.70
N THR A 226 -11.40 -7.00 -20.79
CA THR A 226 -12.45 -7.90 -20.26
C THR A 226 -12.00 -8.69 -19.04
N GLU A 227 -10.69 -8.74 -18.77
CA GLU A 227 -10.14 -9.49 -17.65
C GLU A 227 -8.85 -8.83 -17.15
N TYR A 228 -8.68 -8.74 -15.84
CA TYR A 228 -7.47 -8.21 -15.19
C TYR A 228 -7.09 -9.06 -13.97
N ASP A 229 -5.91 -9.65 -13.97
CA ASP A 229 -5.39 -10.47 -12.86
C ASP A 229 -4.48 -9.63 -11.95
N VAL A 230 -4.84 -9.51 -10.67
CA VAL A 230 -4.12 -8.72 -9.68
C VAL A 230 -2.86 -9.43 -9.23
N ALA A 231 -1.71 -8.73 -9.27
CA ALA A 231 -0.44 -9.23 -8.74
C ALA A 231 -0.47 -9.42 -7.23
N GLY A 232 0.39 -10.31 -6.71
CA GLY A 232 0.60 -10.43 -5.27
C GLY A 232 1.26 -9.21 -4.65
N ASP A 233 0.91 -8.89 -3.42
CA ASP A 233 1.41 -7.72 -2.67
C ASP A 233 2.73 -8.02 -1.97
N ILE A 234 3.84 -7.47 -2.49
CA ILE A 234 5.16 -7.57 -1.85
C ILE A 234 5.14 -7.01 -0.41
N SER A 235 4.32 -5.99 -0.12
CA SER A 235 4.19 -5.47 1.24
C SER A 235 3.56 -6.46 2.21
N SER A 236 2.59 -7.25 1.75
CA SER A 236 2.02 -8.36 2.55
C SER A 236 3.00 -9.52 2.67
N ALA A 237 3.67 -9.88 1.58
CA ALA A 237 4.72 -10.91 1.59
C ALA A 237 5.87 -10.56 2.53
N ALA A 238 6.20 -9.27 2.70
CA ALA A 238 7.31 -8.81 3.52
C ALA A 238 7.26 -9.31 4.97
N PHE A 239 6.07 -9.45 5.57
CA PHE A 239 5.92 -9.97 6.93
C PHE A 239 6.27 -11.45 7.00
N LEU A 240 5.82 -12.26 6.03
CA LEU A 240 6.09 -13.69 5.98
C LEU A 240 7.55 -13.97 5.59
N ILE A 241 8.12 -13.17 4.69
CA ILE A 241 9.55 -13.17 4.35
C ILE A 241 10.38 -12.90 5.61
N ALA A 242 10.06 -11.82 6.34
CA ALA A 242 10.77 -11.45 7.56
C ALA A 242 10.71 -12.56 8.62
N ALA A 243 9.55 -13.18 8.81
CA ALA A 243 9.41 -14.30 9.73
C ALA A 243 10.35 -15.47 9.35
N ALA A 244 10.39 -15.84 8.07
CA ALA A 244 11.27 -16.90 7.58
C ALA A 244 12.76 -16.57 7.76
N LEU A 245 13.15 -15.31 7.53
CA LEU A 245 14.55 -14.87 7.75
C LEU A 245 14.96 -14.97 9.23
N LEU A 246 14.03 -14.68 10.16
CA LEU A 246 14.29 -14.63 11.59
C LEU A 246 14.19 -15.99 12.29
N ALA A 247 13.56 -17.00 11.70
CA ALA A 247 13.45 -18.33 12.26
C ALA A 247 14.81 -19.05 12.29
N GLN A 248 15.00 -19.99 13.21
CA GLN A 248 16.22 -20.78 13.30
C GLN A 248 16.40 -21.71 12.08
N GLU A 249 15.29 -22.25 11.58
CA GLU A 249 15.25 -23.09 10.39
C GLU A 249 14.07 -22.69 9.51
N SER A 250 14.31 -22.35 8.25
CA SER A 250 13.22 -22.04 7.33
C SER A 250 13.50 -22.45 5.90
N HIS A 251 12.42 -22.79 5.19
CA HIS A 251 12.36 -22.87 3.74
C HIS A 251 10.95 -22.49 3.29
N LEU A 252 10.78 -21.23 2.91
CA LEU A 252 9.47 -20.67 2.53
C LEU A 252 9.48 -20.28 1.05
N THR A 253 8.52 -20.81 0.30
CA THR A 253 8.26 -20.42 -1.08
C THR A 253 6.99 -19.58 -1.15
N ILE A 254 7.10 -18.38 -1.69
CA ILE A 254 5.97 -17.46 -1.88
C ILE A 254 5.79 -17.23 -3.37
N ARG A 255 4.69 -17.71 -3.94
CA ARG A 255 4.38 -17.64 -5.37
C ARG A 255 3.62 -16.36 -5.72
N ASN A 256 3.72 -15.94 -6.98
CA ASN A 256 2.97 -14.81 -7.55
C ASN A 256 3.24 -13.48 -6.84
N VAL A 257 4.44 -13.25 -6.31
CA VAL A 257 4.82 -11.98 -5.70
C VAL A 257 4.97 -10.92 -6.78
N GLY A 258 4.38 -9.74 -6.59
CA GLY A 258 4.60 -8.58 -7.46
C GLY A 258 6.05 -8.09 -7.35
N LEU A 259 6.72 -7.98 -8.49
CA LEU A 259 8.14 -7.61 -8.60
C LEU A 259 8.32 -6.28 -9.34
N ASN A 260 7.34 -5.39 -9.25
CA ASN A 260 7.44 -4.07 -9.85
C ASN A 260 8.69 -3.32 -9.32
N PRO A 261 9.58 -2.81 -10.20
CA PRO A 261 10.79 -2.11 -9.78
C PRO A 261 10.56 -0.93 -8.81
N SER A 262 9.40 -0.28 -8.89
CA SER A 262 9.03 0.80 -7.96
C SER A 262 8.55 0.29 -6.58
N ARG A 263 8.56 -1.02 -6.34
CA ARG A 263 8.07 -1.68 -5.11
C ARG A 263 9.05 -2.64 -4.47
N ILE A 264 10.06 -3.12 -5.20
CA ILE A 264 11.00 -4.15 -4.73
C ILE A 264 12.14 -3.61 -3.88
N GLY A 265 12.14 -2.34 -3.50
CA GLY A 265 13.14 -1.77 -2.59
C GLY A 265 13.31 -2.57 -1.30
N PHE A 266 12.24 -3.23 -0.80
CA PHE A 266 12.34 -4.16 0.32
C PHE A 266 13.30 -5.33 0.03
N LEU A 267 13.24 -5.94 -1.17
CA LEU A 267 14.15 -7.02 -1.55
C LEU A 267 15.60 -6.52 -1.70
N GLU A 268 15.80 -5.28 -2.15
CA GLU A 268 17.12 -4.64 -2.20
C GLU A 268 17.70 -4.44 -0.79
N VAL A 269 16.87 -3.99 0.16
CA VAL A 269 17.25 -3.89 1.57
C VAL A 269 17.62 -5.26 2.14
N LEU A 270 16.82 -6.29 1.88
CA LEU A 270 17.13 -7.65 2.35
C LEU A 270 18.44 -8.17 1.77
N GLN A 271 18.73 -7.89 0.50
CA GLN A 271 20.01 -8.24 -0.10
C GLN A 271 21.18 -7.52 0.57
N ALA A 272 21.03 -6.24 0.88
CA ALA A 272 22.01 -5.46 1.64
C ALA A 272 22.20 -5.99 3.08
N MET A 273 21.16 -6.59 3.67
CA MET A 273 21.21 -7.25 4.98
C MET A 273 21.76 -8.68 4.93
N ASN A 274 22.30 -9.16 3.81
CA ASN A 274 22.79 -10.54 3.60
C ASN A 274 21.70 -11.61 3.76
N ALA A 275 20.45 -11.29 3.46
CA ALA A 275 19.36 -12.25 3.53
C ALA A 275 19.48 -13.34 2.46
N ASN A 276 19.22 -14.59 2.82
CA ASN A 276 19.20 -15.73 1.91
C ASN A 276 17.84 -15.78 1.18
N ILE A 277 17.75 -15.04 0.09
CA ILE A 277 16.56 -14.95 -0.76
C ILE A 277 16.90 -15.22 -2.22
N GLN A 278 16.01 -15.91 -2.91
CA GLN A 278 16.10 -16.17 -4.33
C GLN A 278 14.78 -15.77 -5.02
N ILE A 279 14.90 -15.17 -6.20
CA ILE A 279 13.76 -14.88 -7.07
C ILE A 279 13.79 -15.87 -8.23
N ALA A 280 12.67 -16.56 -8.45
CA ALA A 280 12.48 -17.55 -9.50
C ALA A 280 11.18 -17.28 -10.29
N ASP A 281 10.97 -17.98 -11.39
CA ASP A 281 9.74 -18.02 -12.20
C ASP A 281 9.23 -16.60 -12.58
N GLN A 282 10.14 -15.69 -12.91
CA GLN A 282 9.77 -14.32 -13.27
C GLN A 282 8.99 -14.31 -14.59
N ARG A 283 7.88 -13.59 -14.59
CA ARG A 283 7.01 -13.41 -15.75
C ARG A 283 6.29 -12.08 -15.65
N GLU A 284 5.75 -11.59 -16.75
CA GLU A 284 4.91 -10.40 -16.80
C GLU A 284 3.45 -10.78 -17.07
N ILE A 285 2.52 -10.27 -16.29
CA ILE A 285 1.08 -10.44 -16.49
C ILE A 285 0.44 -9.07 -16.31
N ASN A 286 -0.34 -8.62 -17.27
CA ASN A 286 -1.00 -7.31 -17.27
C ASN A 286 0.01 -6.13 -17.14
N GLY A 287 1.21 -6.28 -17.71
CA GLY A 287 2.29 -5.30 -17.59
C GLY A 287 3.00 -5.29 -16.23
N GLU A 288 2.51 -6.03 -15.23
CA GLU A 288 3.15 -6.14 -13.90
C GLU A 288 4.09 -7.35 -13.84
N PRO A 289 5.38 -7.15 -13.55
CA PRO A 289 6.30 -8.24 -13.33
C PRO A 289 5.97 -8.98 -12.03
N ARG A 290 6.03 -10.30 -12.07
CA ARG A 290 5.74 -11.21 -10.96
C ARG A 290 6.75 -12.34 -10.90
N GLY A 291 6.89 -12.96 -9.75
CA GLY A 291 7.77 -14.11 -9.58
C GLY A 291 7.48 -14.90 -8.32
N THR A 292 8.35 -15.86 -8.07
CA THR A 292 8.37 -16.67 -6.85
C THR A 292 9.54 -16.21 -5.99
N VAL A 293 9.30 -15.91 -4.72
CA VAL A 293 10.33 -15.57 -3.73
C VAL A 293 10.57 -16.78 -2.85
N ILE A 294 11.79 -17.27 -2.80
CA ILE A 294 12.24 -18.38 -1.95
C ILE A 294 13.13 -17.81 -0.87
N VAL A 295 12.82 -18.14 0.39
CA VAL A 295 13.45 -17.55 1.58
C VAL A 295 13.97 -18.64 2.51
N GLN A 296 15.15 -18.44 3.05
CA GLN A 296 15.74 -19.29 4.09
C GLN A 296 16.24 -18.43 5.25
N SER A 297 16.30 -19.03 6.45
CA SER A 297 16.84 -18.38 7.66
C SER A 297 18.21 -17.76 7.39
N SER A 298 18.48 -16.61 8.00
CA SER A 298 19.65 -15.81 7.69
C SER A 298 20.20 -15.09 8.92
N GLU A 299 21.52 -15.00 8.99
CA GLU A 299 22.19 -14.05 9.89
C GLU A 299 22.24 -12.68 9.20
N LEU A 300 21.44 -11.74 9.69
CA LEU A 300 21.28 -10.45 9.06
C LEU A 300 22.37 -9.45 9.51
N ALA A 301 22.84 -8.64 8.59
CA ALA A 301 23.72 -7.50 8.82
C ALA A 301 22.90 -6.20 8.96
N SER A 302 23.47 -5.22 9.65
CA SER A 302 22.90 -3.86 9.76
C SER A 302 22.94 -3.13 8.42
N VAL A 303 22.07 -2.12 8.26
CA VAL A 303 21.95 -1.31 7.04
C VAL A 303 21.83 0.18 7.36
N GLU A 304 22.29 1.01 6.41
CA GLU A 304 22.01 2.44 6.38
C GLU A 304 21.06 2.74 5.22
N LEU A 305 19.88 3.29 5.54
CA LEU A 305 18.81 3.56 4.58
C LEU A 305 18.49 5.05 4.57
N GLY A 306 18.38 5.63 3.37
CA GLY A 306 18.05 7.06 3.19
C GLY A 306 17.95 7.42 1.70
N GLY A 307 17.55 8.65 1.40
CA GLY A 307 17.49 9.17 0.03
C GLY A 307 16.43 8.48 -0.85
N SER A 308 16.81 8.16 -2.07
CA SER A 308 15.89 7.71 -3.11
C SER A 308 15.24 6.34 -2.87
N ILE A 309 15.78 5.51 -1.98
CA ILE A 309 15.16 4.20 -1.67
C ILE A 309 13.91 4.36 -0.78
N ILE A 310 13.84 5.41 0.04
CA ILE A 310 12.79 5.58 1.04
C ILE A 310 11.38 5.52 0.45
N PRO A 311 11.03 6.19 -0.65
CA PRO A 311 9.71 6.07 -1.25
C PRO A 311 9.34 4.62 -1.65
N ASN A 312 10.33 3.80 -2.02
CA ASN A 312 10.13 2.41 -2.46
C ASN A 312 9.97 1.43 -1.30
N ILE A 313 10.39 1.80 -0.08
CA ILE A 313 10.33 0.96 1.13
C ILE A 313 9.47 1.57 2.25
N ILE A 314 8.86 2.72 2.03
CA ILE A 314 8.21 3.52 3.08
C ILE A 314 7.16 2.71 3.88
N ASP A 315 6.50 1.78 3.21
CA ASP A 315 5.48 0.94 3.83
C ASP A 315 6.06 -0.31 4.52
N GLU A 316 7.28 -0.69 4.19
CA GLU A 316 8.01 -1.83 4.76
C GLU A 316 8.94 -1.43 5.92
N ILE A 317 9.16 -0.13 6.16
CA ILE A 317 10.03 0.35 7.26
C ILE A 317 9.66 -0.27 8.63
N PRO A 318 8.39 -0.47 9.01
CA PRO A 318 8.07 -1.14 10.27
C PRO A 318 8.67 -2.54 10.37
N ILE A 319 8.52 -3.38 9.34
CA ILE A 319 9.08 -4.74 9.36
C ILE A 319 10.60 -4.75 9.16
N ILE A 320 11.16 -3.82 8.38
CA ILE A 320 12.61 -3.61 8.27
C ILE A 320 13.20 -3.26 9.65
N SER A 321 12.51 -2.46 10.44
CA SER A 321 12.96 -2.11 11.80
C SER A 321 12.99 -3.33 12.74
N VAL A 322 12.06 -4.27 12.57
CA VAL A 322 12.09 -5.56 13.27
C VAL A 322 13.30 -6.40 12.81
N LEU A 323 13.54 -6.51 11.50
CA LEU A 323 14.73 -7.20 10.97
C LEU A 323 16.02 -6.56 11.50
N ALA A 324 16.12 -5.23 11.46
CA ALA A 324 17.26 -4.48 11.98
C ALA A 324 17.50 -4.71 13.47
N SER A 325 16.45 -4.93 14.26
CA SER A 325 16.57 -5.25 15.69
C SER A 325 17.23 -6.60 15.98
N CYS A 326 17.17 -7.52 15.00
CA CYS A 326 17.78 -8.86 15.07
C CYS A 326 19.11 -8.96 14.30
N ALA A 327 19.50 -7.93 13.54
CA ALA A 327 20.72 -7.89 12.76
C ALA A 327 21.97 -7.61 13.62
N ASP A 328 23.15 -7.90 13.09
CA ASP A 328 24.41 -7.47 13.71
C ASP A 328 24.73 -6.03 13.39
N GLY A 329 25.04 -5.23 14.43
CA GLY A 329 25.51 -3.84 14.29
C GLY A 329 24.39 -2.82 14.52
N ILE A 330 24.58 -1.63 13.97
CA ILE A 330 23.67 -0.49 14.12
C ILE A 330 23.07 -0.17 12.75
N SER A 331 21.75 -0.21 12.66
CA SER A 331 21.03 0.22 11.46
C SER A 331 20.49 1.63 11.63
N THR A 332 20.54 2.42 10.54
CA THR A 332 19.98 3.79 10.51
C THR A 332 18.99 3.95 9.37
N ILE A 333 17.90 4.64 9.64
CA ILE A 333 16.87 4.99 8.67
C ILE A 333 16.71 6.51 8.73
N LYS A 334 16.86 7.20 7.60
CA LYS A 334 16.78 8.66 7.46
C LYS A 334 15.82 9.02 6.33
N ASP A 335 15.47 10.29 6.20
CA ASP A 335 14.62 10.84 5.13
C ASP A 335 13.20 10.20 5.09
N ALA A 336 12.76 9.61 6.20
CA ALA A 336 11.50 8.88 6.32
C ALA A 336 10.39 9.66 7.04
N GLY A 337 10.47 11.00 7.08
CA GLY A 337 9.53 11.87 7.80
C GLY A 337 8.06 11.71 7.38
N GLU A 338 7.79 11.24 6.16
CA GLU A 338 6.42 10.89 5.72
C GLU A 338 5.76 9.77 6.54
N LEU A 339 6.53 8.96 7.28
CA LEU A 339 6.00 7.94 8.20
C LEU A 339 5.17 8.55 9.34
N ARG A 340 5.44 9.79 9.73
CA ARG A 340 4.69 10.49 10.78
C ARG A 340 3.27 10.85 10.38
N LYS A 341 2.97 10.83 9.06
CA LYS A 341 1.67 11.22 8.47
C LYS A 341 0.90 10.04 7.89
N LYS A 342 1.26 8.81 8.29
CA LYS A 342 0.57 7.57 7.87
C LYS A 342 -0.66 7.30 8.76
N GLU A 343 -1.06 6.05 8.89
CA GLU A 343 -2.16 5.57 9.76
C GLU A 343 -1.91 5.93 11.23
N SER A 344 -0.65 5.95 11.63
CA SER A 344 -0.13 6.43 12.90
C SER A 344 1.16 7.23 12.66
N ASP A 345 1.72 7.87 13.68
CA ASP A 345 3.14 8.27 13.66
C ASP A 345 3.98 7.00 13.77
N ARG A 346 4.31 6.40 12.61
CA ARG A 346 5.01 5.12 12.55
C ARG A 346 6.40 5.17 13.16
N ILE A 347 7.12 6.29 13.07
CA ILE A 347 8.44 6.45 13.71
C ILE A 347 8.30 6.27 15.21
N LYS A 348 7.38 6.99 15.83
CA LYS A 348 7.09 6.89 17.25
C LYS A 348 6.57 5.50 17.66
N ALA A 349 5.69 4.92 16.85
CA ALA A 349 5.12 3.60 17.10
C ALA A 349 6.18 2.49 17.06
N ILE A 350 7.08 2.50 16.06
CA ILE A 350 8.20 1.57 15.96
C ILE A 350 9.12 1.70 17.18
N LYS A 351 9.53 2.94 17.50
CA LYS A 351 10.39 3.20 18.67
C LYS A 351 9.77 2.68 19.95
N SER A 352 8.50 2.99 20.20
CA SER A 352 7.75 2.52 21.37
C SER A 352 7.68 0.99 21.43
N GLY A 353 7.42 0.33 20.30
CA GLY A 353 7.35 -1.14 20.23
C GLY A 353 8.71 -1.80 20.48
N LEU A 354 9.79 -1.27 19.90
CA LEU A 354 11.15 -1.77 20.11
C LEU A 354 11.57 -1.66 21.58
N ASP A 355 11.26 -0.55 22.25
CA ASP A 355 11.51 -0.41 23.70
C ASP A 355 10.79 -1.48 24.52
N LYS A 356 9.53 -1.77 24.20
CA LYS A 356 8.69 -2.73 24.92
C LYS A 356 9.16 -4.18 24.78
N ILE A 357 9.85 -4.50 23.69
CA ILE A 357 10.51 -5.81 23.52
C ILE A 357 11.98 -5.79 24.00
N GLY A 358 12.46 -4.69 24.57
CA GLY A 358 13.79 -4.59 25.16
C GLY A 358 14.93 -4.29 24.16
N ILE A 359 14.63 -3.81 22.97
CA ILE A 359 15.60 -3.41 21.95
C ILE A 359 15.94 -1.92 22.10
N LYS A 360 17.22 -1.58 22.01
CA LYS A 360 17.70 -0.21 22.06
C LYS A 360 17.51 0.48 20.71
N ALA A 361 16.67 1.51 20.70
CA ALA A 361 16.46 2.35 19.52
C ALA A 361 16.37 3.83 19.90
N THR A 362 16.75 4.71 18.97
CA THR A 362 16.62 6.17 19.10
C THR A 362 15.69 6.67 18.02
N GLU A 363 14.72 7.48 18.42
CA GLU A 363 13.85 8.20 17.51
C GLU A 363 14.57 9.48 17.04
N GLU A 364 14.59 9.69 15.73
CA GLU A 364 15.09 10.90 15.08
C GLU A 364 13.90 11.70 14.51
N GLU A 365 14.13 12.93 14.07
CA GLU A 365 13.08 13.79 13.51
C GLU A 365 12.41 13.12 12.29
N ASP A 366 13.21 12.53 11.42
CA ASP A 366 12.76 11.91 10.14
C ASP A 366 13.18 10.44 10.00
N GLY A 367 13.48 9.76 11.12
CA GLY A 367 13.96 8.38 11.06
C GLY A 367 14.18 7.69 12.39
N LEU A 368 15.05 6.67 12.38
CA LEU A 368 15.35 5.81 13.51
C LEU A 368 16.80 5.32 13.47
N THR A 369 17.43 5.20 14.63
CA THR A 369 18.67 4.45 14.83
C THR A 369 18.37 3.23 15.71
N ILE A 370 18.69 2.02 15.25
CA ILE A 370 18.36 0.75 15.89
C ILE A 370 19.65 -0.03 16.17
N VAL A 371 19.88 -0.41 17.43
CA VAL A 371 21.02 -1.25 17.82
C VAL A 371 20.56 -2.71 17.78
N GLY A 372 21.01 -3.43 16.77
CA GLY A 372 20.66 -4.82 16.58
C GLY A 372 21.24 -5.74 17.65
N LYS A 373 20.58 -6.88 17.89
CA LYS A 373 20.95 -7.87 18.91
C LYS A 373 21.16 -7.27 20.32
N SER A 374 20.52 -6.12 20.59
CA SER A 374 20.61 -5.43 21.89
C SER A 374 19.55 -5.86 22.89
N LEU A 375 18.90 -7.01 22.63
CA LEU A 375 17.83 -7.57 23.43
C LEU A 375 18.24 -7.70 24.89
N LYS A 376 17.48 -7.05 25.77
CA LYS A 376 17.62 -7.22 27.21
C LYS A 376 16.87 -8.46 27.68
N GLU A 377 17.34 -9.08 28.75
CA GLU A 377 16.62 -10.17 29.44
C GLU A 377 15.39 -9.63 30.21
N VAL A 378 14.43 -9.08 29.47
CA VAL A 378 13.16 -8.60 30.00
C VAL A 378 12.01 -9.31 29.29
N GLU A 379 10.90 -9.54 30.01
CA GLU A 379 9.68 -10.00 29.34
C GLU A 379 9.09 -8.87 28.49
N PRO A 380 8.67 -9.16 27.23
CA PRO A 380 8.04 -8.17 26.39
C PRO A 380 6.77 -7.60 27.04
N MET A 381 6.63 -6.26 27.03
CA MET A 381 5.39 -5.61 27.45
C MET A 381 4.40 -5.55 26.29
N PRO A 382 3.08 -5.49 26.54
CA PRO A 382 2.10 -5.34 25.48
C PRO A 382 2.36 -4.12 24.61
N ILE A 383 2.38 -4.31 23.28
CA ILE A 383 2.68 -3.29 22.29
C ILE A 383 1.36 -2.71 21.77
N ASP A 384 1.23 -1.39 21.77
CA ASP A 384 0.13 -0.70 21.10
C ASP A 384 0.46 -0.56 19.62
N SER A 385 -0.41 -1.05 18.75
CA SER A 385 -0.28 -0.86 17.31
C SER A 385 -0.70 0.54 16.85
N PHE A 386 -1.35 1.31 17.72
CA PHE A 386 -2.00 2.58 17.38
C PHE A 386 -3.01 2.40 16.23
N HIS A 387 -3.68 1.26 16.17
CA HIS A 387 -4.58 0.84 15.09
C HIS A 387 -3.93 0.85 13.68
N ASP A 388 -2.59 0.75 13.62
CA ASP A 388 -1.84 0.62 12.36
C ASP A 388 -1.52 -0.85 12.10
N HIS A 389 -2.10 -1.37 11.00
CA HIS A 389 -1.95 -2.77 10.63
C HIS A 389 -0.48 -3.18 10.38
N ARG A 390 0.38 -2.27 9.88
CA ARG A 390 1.79 -2.58 9.62
C ARG A 390 2.59 -2.67 10.91
N ILE A 391 2.30 -1.79 11.87
CA ILE A 391 2.87 -1.88 13.22
C ILE A 391 2.43 -3.19 13.89
N ALA A 392 1.12 -3.50 13.83
CA ALA A 392 0.58 -4.73 14.40
C ALA A 392 1.27 -5.97 13.86
N MET A 393 1.30 -6.16 12.53
CA MET A 393 1.91 -7.33 11.90
C MET A 393 3.42 -7.40 12.15
N SER A 394 4.14 -6.28 12.07
CA SER A 394 5.59 -6.25 12.31
C SER A 394 5.95 -6.74 13.71
N PHE A 395 5.23 -6.29 14.74
CA PHE A 395 5.53 -6.72 16.09
C PHE A 395 5.01 -8.12 16.42
N LEU A 396 3.96 -8.61 15.79
CA LEU A 396 3.60 -10.04 15.90
C LEU A 396 4.73 -10.93 15.33
N ILE A 397 5.31 -10.57 14.18
CA ILE A 397 6.45 -11.28 13.58
C ILE A 397 7.72 -11.18 14.46
N SER A 398 7.90 -10.10 15.21
CA SER A 398 9.08 -9.93 16.07
C SER A 398 9.24 -11.04 17.12
N SER A 399 8.14 -11.72 17.49
CA SER A 399 8.14 -12.87 18.42
C SER A 399 9.13 -13.96 17.99
N THR A 400 9.20 -14.23 16.67
CA THR A 400 10.14 -15.20 16.10
C THR A 400 11.60 -14.74 16.26
N GLY A 401 11.90 -13.48 15.95
CA GLY A 401 13.26 -12.95 16.04
C GLY A 401 13.81 -12.82 17.44
N ILE A 402 12.96 -12.46 18.42
CA ILE A 402 13.38 -12.33 19.83
C ILE A 402 13.22 -13.62 20.63
N GLY A 403 12.59 -14.66 20.08
CA GLY A 403 12.38 -15.94 20.76
C GLY A 403 11.42 -15.89 21.95
N LYS A 404 10.49 -14.91 21.99
CA LYS A 404 9.54 -14.69 23.09
C LYS A 404 8.14 -14.43 22.57
N HIS A 405 7.13 -14.68 23.44
CA HIS A 405 5.75 -14.30 23.13
C HIS A 405 5.62 -12.77 23.06
N VAL A 406 4.92 -12.28 22.05
CA VAL A 406 4.65 -10.83 21.86
C VAL A 406 3.15 -10.61 21.77
N LYS A 407 2.62 -9.80 22.68
CA LYS A 407 1.23 -9.35 22.69
C LYS A 407 1.12 -7.99 22.04
N VAL A 408 0.20 -7.87 21.06
CA VAL A 408 -0.09 -6.61 20.35
C VAL A 408 -1.55 -6.23 20.53
N LEU A 409 -1.78 -4.96 20.89
CA LEU A 409 -3.10 -4.39 21.14
C LEU A 409 -3.57 -3.62 19.89
N GLY A 410 -4.90 -3.54 19.67
CA GLY A 410 -5.49 -2.75 18.59
C GLY A 410 -5.25 -3.34 17.19
N THR A 411 -5.33 -4.66 17.03
CA THR A 411 -4.94 -5.39 15.80
C THR A 411 -6.06 -5.55 14.78
N GLU A 412 -7.25 -4.99 15.02
CA GLU A 412 -8.43 -5.12 14.15
C GLU A 412 -8.19 -4.62 12.72
N ASN A 413 -7.31 -3.64 12.53
CA ASN A 413 -7.03 -3.08 11.20
C ASN A 413 -6.13 -3.96 10.30
N ILE A 414 -5.66 -5.11 10.76
CA ILE A 414 -4.96 -6.08 9.91
C ILE A 414 -5.85 -6.48 8.72
N ILE A 415 -7.16 -6.63 8.94
CA ILE A 415 -8.12 -7.00 7.90
C ILE A 415 -8.26 -5.96 6.76
N THR A 416 -7.80 -4.74 6.95
CA THR A 416 -7.90 -3.69 5.92
C THR A 416 -6.97 -3.92 4.74
N SER A 417 -5.84 -4.60 4.97
CA SER A 417 -4.82 -4.82 3.95
C SER A 417 -4.37 -6.28 3.79
N PHE A 418 -4.52 -7.10 4.83
CA PHE A 418 -4.09 -8.49 4.81
C PHE A 418 -5.04 -9.37 5.64
N PRO A 419 -6.30 -9.57 5.19
CA PRO A 419 -7.29 -10.33 5.94
C PRO A 419 -6.87 -11.79 6.22
N GLN A 420 -6.05 -12.40 5.34
CA GLN A 420 -5.57 -13.78 5.51
C GLN A 420 -4.27 -13.88 6.35
N PHE A 421 -3.80 -12.80 6.99
CA PHE A 421 -2.52 -12.78 7.70
C PHE A 421 -2.37 -13.91 8.72
N ILE A 422 -3.35 -14.07 9.62
CA ILE A 422 -3.32 -15.09 10.67
C ILE A 422 -3.35 -16.51 10.05
N GLU A 423 -4.20 -16.71 9.04
CA GLU A 423 -4.32 -18.00 8.34
C GLU A 423 -3.00 -18.40 7.68
N LEU A 424 -2.40 -17.49 6.90
CA LEU A 424 -1.15 -17.76 6.20
C LEU A 424 0.04 -17.90 7.16
N ALA A 425 0.06 -17.11 8.23
CA ALA A 425 1.04 -17.26 9.31
C ALA A 425 0.95 -18.67 9.92
N GLY A 426 -0.25 -19.14 10.24
CA GLY A 426 -0.48 -20.50 10.77
C GLY A 426 -0.04 -21.59 9.78
N LYS A 427 -0.31 -21.43 8.49
CA LYS A 427 0.10 -22.38 7.44
C LYS A 427 1.62 -22.57 7.35
N ILE A 428 2.40 -21.56 7.69
CA ILE A 428 3.86 -21.62 7.65
C ILE A 428 4.53 -21.89 9.01
N GLY A 429 3.73 -22.10 10.07
CA GLY A 429 4.23 -22.48 11.39
C GLY A 429 4.30 -21.36 12.44
N ILE A 430 3.67 -20.20 12.19
CA ILE A 430 3.59 -19.11 13.17
C ILE A 430 2.24 -19.18 13.88
N ASP A 431 2.28 -19.36 15.22
CA ASP A 431 1.08 -19.42 16.04
C ASP A 431 0.70 -18.02 16.55
N ILE A 432 -0.46 -17.53 16.11
CA ILE A 432 -1.03 -16.22 16.45
C ILE A 432 -2.46 -16.44 16.94
N ASN A 433 -2.74 -16.06 18.18
CA ASN A 433 -4.02 -16.26 18.83
C ASN A 433 -4.60 -14.96 19.39
N GLU A 434 -5.90 -14.93 19.69
CA GLU A 434 -6.51 -13.87 20.47
C GLU A 434 -5.97 -13.87 21.91
N ALA A 435 -5.79 -12.66 22.50
CA ALA A 435 -5.08 -12.46 23.77
C ALA A 435 -5.86 -11.66 24.80
#